data_7da9905c1601c8001d7d06dd46c386a2
#
_entry.id   7da9905c1601c8001d7d06dd46c386a2
#
_cell.length_a   1.000
_cell.length_b   1.000
_cell.length_c   1.000
_cell.angle_alpha   90.00
_cell.angle_beta   90.00
_cell.angle_gamma   90.00
#
_symmetry.space_group_name_H-M   'P 1'
#
loop_
_entity.id
_entity.type
_entity.pdbx_description
1 polymer ?
#
loop_
_entity_poly.entity_id
_entity_poly.type
_entity_poly.pdbx_seq_one_letter_code
_entity_poly.pdbx_strand_id
1 'polypeptide(L)'
;MSSTQRLLLIACSMLVAILSTYTYLEQQNNTDTWYSQAQVQQGESLFLDHCASCHGAQAEGAENWTQVDADGKRPAPPLNGSGHAWHHSLADLTQTVIQGRGTMPAWEGTLTDAQIMATLAWTQSRWPSQIYNAWLQANP
;
A
#
# COMPACT_ATOMS: atom_id res chain seq x y z
N MET A 1 -22.99 -10.19 -46.75
CA MET A 1 -21.84 -10.20 -45.85
C MET A 1 -21.03 -11.45 -46.13
N SER A 2 -19.77 -11.31 -46.45
CA SER A 2 -18.90 -12.47 -46.73
C SER A 2 -18.61 -13.27 -45.46
N SER A 3 -18.20 -14.52 -45.55
CA SER A 3 -17.81 -15.37 -44.44
C SER A 3 -16.67 -14.74 -43.62
N THR A 4 -15.73 -14.08 -44.29
CA THR A 4 -14.62 -13.34 -43.69
C THR A 4 -15.09 -12.15 -42.83
N GLN A 5 -16.10 -11.40 -43.30
CA GLN A 5 -16.65 -10.29 -42.53
C GLN A 5 -17.37 -10.77 -41.26
N ARG A 6 -18.07 -11.92 -41.32
CA ARG A 6 -18.71 -12.53 -40.14
C ARG A 6 -17.66 -13.00 -39.13
N LEU A 7 -16.57 -13.63 -39.55
CA LEU A 7 -15.49 -14.06 -38.66
C LEU A 7 -14.79 -12.89 -37.99
N LEU A 8 -14.54 -11.79 -38.70
CA LEU A 8 -13.96 -10.58 -38.13
C LEU A 8 -14.86 -9.93 -37.08
N LEU A 9 -16.16 -9.86 -37.33
CA LEU A 9 -17.12 -9.33 -36.37
C LEU A 9 -17.21 -10.18 -35.09
N ILE A 10 -17.18 -11.52 -35.22
CA ILE A 10 -17.15 -12.43 -34.07
C ILE A 10 -15.84 -12.26 -33.28
N ALA A 11 -14.71 -12.18 -33.95
CA ALA A 11 -13.44 -11.97 -33.29
C ALA A 11 -13.36 -10.62 -32.53
N CYS A 12 -13.86 -9.54 -33.14
CA CYS A 12 -13.94 -8.23 -32.49
C CYS A 12 -14.87 -8.24 -31.28
N SER A 13 -16.05 -8.90 -31.38
CA SER A 13 -16.97 -8.97 -30.25
C SER A 13 -16.41 -9.79 -29.07
N MET A 14 -15.68 -10.87 -29.36
CA MET A 14 -15.00 -11.64 -28.30
C MET A 14 -13.87 -10.84 -27.64
N LEU A 15 -13.08 -10.09 -28.39
CA LEU A 15 -12.05 -9.21 -27.84
C LEU A 15 -12.62 -8.13 -26.93
N VAL A 16 -13.70 -7.49 -27.33
CA VAL A 16 -14.42 -6.49 -26.51
C VAL A 16 -14.96 -7.14 -25.23
N ALA A 17 -15.54 -8.32 -25.31
CA ALA A 17 -16.04 -9.04 -24.14
C ALA A 17 -14.91 -9.43 -23.16
N ILE A 18 -13.77 -9.89 -23.69
CA ILE A 18 -12.59 -10.22 -22.86
C ILE A 18 -12.03 -8.96 -22.17
N LEU A 19 -11.91 -7.87 -22.91
CA LEU A 19 -11.42 -6.59 -22.32
C LEU A 19 -12.40 -6.06 -21.26
N SER A 20 -13.69 -6.11 -21.50
CA SER A 20 -14.68 -5.66 -20.51
C SER A 20 -14.75 -6.55 -19.27
N THR A 21 -14.60 -7.87 -19.41
CA THR A 21 -14.47 -8.76 -18.25
C THR A 21 -13.18 -8.54 -17.50
N TYR A 22 -12.08 -8.31 -18.19
CA TYR A 22 -10.79 -7.99 -17.55
C TYR A 22 -10.88 -6.69 -16.73
N THR A 23 -11.39 -5.61 -17.34
CA THR A 23 -11.56 -4.32 -16.63
C THR A 23 -12.55 -4.43 -15.48
N TYR A 24 -13.62 -5.21 -15.61
CA TYR A 24 -14.57 -5.44 -14.53
C TYR A 24 -13.96 -6.20 -13.35
N LEU A 25 -13.14 -7.24 -13.61
CA LEU A 25 -12.45 -7.99 -12.56
C LEU A 25 -11.36 -7.14 -11.88
N GLU A 26 -10.66 -6.31 -12.64
CA GLU A 26 -9.67 -5.38 -12.10
C GLU A 26 -10.32 -4.30 -11.21
N GLN A 27 -11.51 -3.84 -11.57
CA GLN A 27 -12.28 -2.88 -10.79
C GLN A 27 -12.87 -3.52 -9.52
N GLN A 28 -13.27 -4.79 -9.54
CA GLN A 28 -13.71 -5.51 -8.33
C GLN A 28 -12.56 -5.74 -7.35
N ASN A 29 -11.35 -5.99 -7.81
CA ASN A 29 -10.17 -6.13 -6.96
C ASN A 29 -9.76 -4.81 -6.27
N ASN A 30 -10.27 -3.67 -6.75
CA ASN A 30 -9.97 -2.33 -6.22
C ASN A 30 -11.06 -1.77 -5.28
N THR A 31 -12.19 -2.46 -5.09
CA THR A 31 -13.34 -1.89 -4.35
C THR A 31 -13.25 -2.04 -2.84
N ASP A 32 -12.34 -2.86 -2.34
CA ASP A 32 -12.23 -3.15 -0.90
C ASP A 32 -11.06 -2.42 -0.21
N THR A 33 -10.39 -1.49 -0.90
CA THR A 33 -9.32 -0.70 -0.29
C THR A 33 -9.77 0.74 -0.04
N TRP A 34 -9.31 1.35 1.07
CA TRP A 34 -9.56 2.77 1.37
C TRP A 34 -8.73 3.71 0.48
N TYR A 35 -7.78 3.18 -0.29
CA TYR A 35 -6.87 3.93 -1.14
C TYR A 35 -7.04 3.58 -2.63
N SER A 36 -6.64 4.51 -3.48
CA SER A 36 -6.59 4.33 -4.93
C SER A 36 -5.21 3.88 -5.40
N GLN A 37 -5.15 3.29 -6.60
CA GLN A 37 -3.88 2.93 -7.25
C GLN A 37 -2.97 4.15 -7.49
N ALA A 38 -3.54 5.32 -7.75
CA ALA A 38 -2.77 6.56 -7.90
C ALA A 38 -2.07 6.96 -6.59
N GLN A 39 -2.74 6.79 -5.44
CA GLN A 39 -2.12 7.02 -4.13
C GLN A 39 -1.00 6.02 -3.86
N VAL A 40 -1.17 4.75 -4.24
CA VAL A 40 -0.10 3.75 -4.10
C VAL A 40 1.14 4.14 -4.91
N GLN A 41 0.98 4.54 -6.18
CA GLN A 41 2.10 4.98 -7.02
C GLN A 41 2.80 6.23 -6.48
N GLN A 42 2.05 7.22 -6.02
CA GLN A 42 2.61 8.40 -5.36
C GLN A 42 3.34 8.02 -4.07
N GLY A 43 2.73 7.15 -3.27
CA GLY A 43 3.26 6.68 -2.00
C GLY A 43 4.57 5.92 -2.14
N GLU A 44 4.74 5.14 -3.22
CA GLU A 44 6.00 4.46 -3.53
C GLU A 44 7.16 5.43 -3.63
N SER A 45 7.03 6.47 -4.45
CA SER A 45 8.08 7.48 -4.61
C SER A 45 8.40 8.17 -3.28
N LEU A 46 7.36 8.59 -2.55
CA LEU A 46 7.52 9.26 -1.25
C LEU A 46 8.18 8.34 -0.21
N PHE A 47 7.80 7.07 -0.18
CA PHE A 47 8.40 6.10 0.72
C PHE A 47 9.89 5.88 0.42
N LEU A 48 10.25 5.72 -0.84
CA LEU A 48 11.63 5.54 -1.26
C LEU A 48 12.49 6.76 -0.91
N ASP A 49 11.96 7.96 -1.09
CA ASP A 49 12.68 9.21 -0.82
C ASP A 49 12.85 9.51 0.67
N HIS A 50 11.87 9.16 1.51
CA HIS A 50 11.81 9.65 2.89
C HIS A 50 11.86 8.56 3.96
N CYS A 51 11.46 7.32 3.65
CA CYS A 51 11.25 6.28 4.65
C CYS A 51 12.18 5.07 4.48
N ALA A 52 12.56 4.76 3.24
CA ALA A 52 13.28 3.54 2.90
C ALA A 52 14.67 3.45 3.55
N SER A 53 15.32 4.58 3.84
CA SER A 53 16.62 4.60 4.52
C SER A 53 16.61 3.89 5.89
N CYS A 54 15.45 3.88 6.56
CA CYS A 54 15.27 3.21 7.84
C CYS A 54 14.44 1.94 7.72
N HIS A 55 13.35 1.99 6.92
CA HIS A 55 12.38 0.91 6.82
C HIS A 55 12.66 -0.11 5.71
N GLY A 56 13.74 0.09 4.92
CA GLY A 56 14.06 -0.75 3.77
C GLY A 56 13.23 -0.41 2.53
N ALA A 57 13.76 -0.65 1.33
CA ALA A 57 13.11 -0.29 0.06
C ALA A 57 11.84 -1.12 -0.24
N GLN A 58 11.69 -2.27 0.40
CA GLN A 58 10.48 -3.12 0.35
C GLN A 58 9.67 -3.03 1.64
N ALA A 59 9.91 -2.00 2.47
CA ALA A 59 9.31 -1.84 3.79
C ALA A 59 9.55 -3.05 4.72
N GLU A 60 10.68 -3.74 4.54
CA GLU A 60 11.06 -4.95 5.28
C GLU A 60 11.58 -4.65 6.67
N GLY A 61 11.92 -3.39 6.97
CA GLY A 61 12.47 -2.97 8.26
C GLY A 61 13.90 -3.43 8.50
N ALA A 62 14.39 -3.18 9.70
CA ALA A 62 15.70 -3.65 10.15
C ALA A 62 15.62 -5.11 10.59
N GLU A 63 16.68 -5.90 10.34
CA GLU A 63 16.74 -7.33 10.69
C GLU A 63 16.51 -7.59 12.19
N ASN A 64 16.99 -6.70 13.04
CA ASN A 64 16.90 -6.83 14.50
C ASN A 64 15.83 -5.90 15.12
N TRP A 65 14.79 -5.51 14.38
CA TRP A 65 13.77 -4.53 14.81
C TRP A 65 13.07 -4.87 16.12
N THR A 66 13.04 -6.13 16.54
CA THR A 66 12.44 -6.57 17.82
C THR A 66 13.36 -6.33 19.02
N GLN A 67 14.64 -6.10 18.78
CA GLN A 67 15.64 -5.89 19.84
C GLN A 67 15.82 -4.40 20.15
N VAL A 68 16.02 -4.08 21.40
CA VAL A 68 16.42 -2.73 21.81
C VAL A 68 17.96 -2.62 21.78
N ASP A 69 18.46 -1.49 21.34
CA ASP A 69 19.89 -1.17 21.43
C ASP A 69 20.30 -0.82 22.86
N ALA A 70 21.59 -0.49 23.05
CA ALA A 70 22.14 -0.12 24.35
C ALA A 70 21.49 1.15 24.95
N ASP A 71 20.90 2.01 24.10
CA ASP A 71 20.23 3.24 24.49
C ASP A 71 18.71 3.02 24.73
N GLY A 72 18.23 1.77 24.66
CA GLY A 72 16.82 1.41 24.84
C GLY A 72 15.95 1.74 23.61
N LYS A 73 16.55 2.03 22.45
CA LYS A 73 15.84 2.38 21.22
C LYS A 73 15.63 1.13 20.36
N ARG A 74 14.53 1.10 19.62
CA ARG A 74 14.24 0.05 18.65
C ARG A 74 14.57 0.52 17.25
N PRO A 75 15.22 -0.34 16.43
CA PRO A 75 15.34 -0.10 15.00
C PRO A 75 13.98 -0.05 14.30
N ALA A 76 13.96 0.46 13.07
CA ALA A 76 12.76 0.61 12.28
C ALA A 76 12.07 -0.75 12.01
N PRO A 77 10.77 -0.91 12.38
CA PRO A 77 10.07 -2.16 12.16
C PRO A 77 9.67 -2.35 10.69
N PRO A 78 9.37 -3.60 10.27
CA PRO A 78 8.75 -3.87 8.98
C PRO A 78 7.38 -3.23 8.87
N LEU A 79 7.05 -2.68 7.68
CA LEU A 79 5.77 -2.05 7.37
C LEU A 79 5.00 -2.79 6.26
N ASN A 80 5.58 -3.86 5.70
CA ASN A 80 5.03 -4.67 4.61
C ASN A 80 4.08 -5.80 5.08
N GLY A 81 3.59 -5.73 6.30
CA GLY A 81 2.71 -6.73 6.91
C GLY A 81 3.44 -7.83 7.70
N SER A 82 4.76 -7.97 7.58
CA SER A 82 5.54 -8.93 8.37
C SER A 82 5.85 -8.45 9.80
N GLY A 83 5.67 -7.15 10.07
CA GLY A 83 5.81 -6.55 11.41
C GLY A 83 4.47 -6.49 12.15
N HIS A 84 4.28 -5.44 12.97
CA HIS A 84 3.08 -5.25 13.79
C HIS A 84 2.22 -4.03 13.42
N ALA A 85 2.54 -3.33 12.32
CA ALA A 85 1.82 -2.12 11.90
C ALA A 85 0.31 -2.35 11.70
N TRP A 86 -0.07 -3.54 11.29
CA TRP A 86 -1.48 -3.94 11.08
C TRP A 86 -2.31 -4.09 12.36
N HIS A 87 -1.71 -3.99 13.55
CA HIS A 87 -2.43 -3.89 14.83
C HIS A 87 -2.93 -2.46 15.14
N HIS A 88 -2.52 -1.47 14.36
CA HIS A 88 -2.85 -0.07 14.56
C HIS A 88 -3.90 0.41 13.58
N SER A 89 -4.75 1.33 14.01
CA SER A 89 -5.70 2.00 13.14
C SER A 89 -4.99 2.91 12.11
N LEU A 90 -5.69 3.25 11.02
CA LEU A 90 -5.16 4.22 10.05
C LEU A 90 -4.83 5.56 10.72
N ALA A 91 -5.67 5.99 11.65
CA ALA A 91 -5.47 7.21 12.42
C ALA A 91 -4.18 7.15 13.26
N ASP A 92 -3.92 6.03 13.95
CA ASP A 92 -2.71 5.85 14.76
C ASP A 92 -1.45 5.84 13.89
N LEU A 93 -1.51 5.15 12.73
CA LEU A 93 -0.41 5.12 11.77
C LEU A 93 -0.13 6.53 11.23
N THR A 94 -1.17 7.25 10.84
CA THR A 94 -1.06 8.64 10.37
C THR A 94 -0.44 9.53 11.43
N GLN A 95 -0.93 9.46 12.66
CA GLN A 95 -0.41 10.26 13.76
C GLN A 95 1.05 9.93 14.10
N THR A 96 1.43 8.64 13.98
CA THR A 96 2.83 8.20 14.16
C THR A 96 3.75 8.83 13.11
N VAL A 97 3.31 8.95 11.86
CA VAL A 97 4.10 9.61 10.81
C VAL A 97 4.18 11.11 11.05
N ILE A 98 3.05 11.75 11.38
CA ILE A 98 3.00 13.20 11.64
C ILE A 98 3.95 13.57 12.78
N GLN A 99 3.83 12.91 13.93
CA GLN A 99 4.53 13.30 15.17
C GLN A 99 5.91 12.65 15.34
N GLY A 100 6.19 11.58 14.58
CA GLY A 100 7.33 10.72 14.84
C GLY A 100 7.14 9.84 16.08
N ARG A 101 8.02 8.86 16.28
CA ARG A 101 7.99 8.00 17.46
C ARG A 101 9.35 7.35 17.71
N GLY A 102 9.90 7.50 18.91
CA GLY A 102 11.20 6.93 19.25
C GLY A 102 12.32 7.52 18.39
N THR A 103 12.93 6.72 17.52
CA THR A 103 13.94 7.16 16.57
C THR A 103 13.37 7.69 15.25
N MET A 104 12.09 7.47 14.99
CA MET A 104 11.43 7.96 13.80
C MET A 104 11.17 9.46 13.94
N PRO A 105 11.66 10.31 13.01
CA PRO A 105 11.41 11.75 13.06
C PRO A 105 9.94 12.08 12.79
N ALA A 106 9.51 13.26 13.23
CA ALA A 106 8.24 13.84 12.81
C ALA A 106 8.31 14.32 11.37
N TRP A 107 7.24 14.09 10.61
CA TRP A 107 7.13 14.50 9.21
C TRP A 107 6.17 15.67 9.01
N GLU A 108 5.56 16.16 10.10
CA GLU A 108 4.76 17.39 10.09
C GLU A 108 5.57 18.55 9.49
N GLY A 109 4.97 19.30 8.57
CA GLY A 109 5.62 20.41 7.88
C GLY A 109 6.61 20.02 6.77
N THR A 110 7.00 18.73 6.68
CA THR A 110 7.83 18.18 5.58
C THR A 110 6.96 17.50 4.52
N LEU A 111 5.98 16.70 4.96
CA LEU A 111 4.99 16.05 4.10
C LEU A 111 3.61 16.62 4.41
N THR A 112 2.79 16.79 3.37
CA THR A 112 1.38 17.09 3.52
C THR A 112 0.59 15.86 3.98
N ASP A 113 -0.60 16.05 4.56
CA ASP A 113 -1.47 14.94 4.98
C ASP A 113 -1.76 13.99 3.81
N ALA A 114 -1.99 14.53 2.60
CA ALA A 114 -2.22 13.72 1.40
C ALA A 114 -0.99 12.87 1.03
N GLN A 115 0.22 13.38 1.21
CA GLN A 115 1.46 12.63 0.97
C GLN A 115 1.68 11.55 2.03
N ILE A 116 1.39 11.84 3.29
CA ILE A 116 1.41 10.85 4.38
C ILE A 116 0.41 9.73 4.09
N MET A 117 -0.83 10.07 3.71
CA MET A 117 -1.84 9.09 3.35
C MET A 117 -1.43 8.24 2.14
N ALA A 118 -0.81 8.85 1.11
CA ALA A 118 -0.28 8.10 -0.03
C ALA A 118 0.83 7.13 0.38
N THR A 119 1.74 7.55 1.26
CA THR A 119 2.80 6.69 1.80
C THR A 119 2.23 5.50 2.59
N LEU A 120 1.20 5.73 3.42
CA LEU A 120 0.50 4.66 4.13
C LEU A 120 -0.27 3.73 3.18
N ALA A 121 -0.87 4.27 2.11
CA ALA A 121 -1.51 3.47 1.06
C ALA A 121 -0.51 2.51 0.41
N TRP A 122 0.68 2.98 0.07
CA TRP A 122 1.73 2.13 -0.48
C TRP A 122 2.19 1.06 0.51
N THR A 123 2.42 1.40 1.79
CA THR A 123 2.81 0.39 2.79
C THR A 123 1.75 -0.67 2.98
N GLN A 124 0.47 -0.28 3.05
CA GLN A 124 -0.64 -1.23 3.20
C GLN A 124 -0.91 -2.06 1.93
N SER A 125 -0.61 -1.53 0.75
CA SER A 125 -0.66 -2.31 -0.50
C SER A 125 0.35 -3.46 -0.54
N ARG A 126 1.38 -3.41 0.32
CA ARG A 126 2.39 -4.48 0.48
C ARG A 126 1.95 -5.58 1.44
N TRP A 127 0.85 -5.37 2.18
CA TRP A 127 0.38 -6.38 3.12
C TRP A 127 -0.21 -7.59 2.40
N PRO A 128 0.05 -8.81 2.88
CA PRO A 128 -0.68 -9.98 2.42
C PRO A 128 -2.18 -9.75 2.55
N SER A 129 -2.96 -10.20 1.59
CA SER A 129 -4.42 -10.01 1.55
C SER A 129 -5.12 -10.45 2.85
N GLN A 130 -4.66 -11.53 3.46
CA GLN A 130 -5.19 -12.02 4.74
C GLN A 130 -4.99 -11.00 5.87
N ILE A 131 -3.82 -10.37 5.94
CA ILE A 131 -3.51 -9.32 6.94
C ILE A 131 -4.36 -8.08 6.67
N TYR A 132 -4.42 -7.62 5.41
CA TYR A 132 -5.20 -6.46 5.05
C TYR A 132 -6.69 -6.63 5.34
N ASN A 133 -7.28 -7.78 4.98
CA ASN A 133 -8.68 -8.09 5.25
C ASN A 133 -8.99 -8.17 6.75
N ALA A 134 -8.10 -8.77 7.56
CA ALA A 134 -8.26 -8.79 9.01
C ALA A 134 -8.20 -7.36 9.59
N TRP A 135 -7.31 -6.52 9.05
CA TRP A 135 -7.20 -5.12 9.46
C TRP A 135 -8.47 -4.32 9.10
N LEU A 136 -9.03 -4.48 7.89
CA LEU A 136 -10.30 -3.84 7.51
C LEU A 136 -11.46 -4.21 8.43
N GLN A 137 -11.55 -5.46 8.84
CA GLN A 137 -12.60 -5.91 9.78
C GLN A 137 -12.45 -5.27 11.17
N ALA A 138 -11.23 -5.03 11.59
CA ALA A 138 -10.94 -4.41 12.89
C ALA A 138 -11.01 -2.87 12.87
N ASN A 139 -11.03 -2.25 11.68
CA ASN A 139 -11.02 -0.79 11.47
C ASN A 139 -12.10 -0.39 10.45
N PRO A 140 -13.39 -0.55 10.79
CA PRO A 140 -14.52 -0.26 9.90
C PRO A 140 -14.67 1.23 9.56
#